data_2d26a9bd1a4e5a4b95ad2b351c6f57a9
#
_entry.id   2d26a9bd1a4e5a4b95ad2b351c6f57a9
#
_cell.length_a   1.000
_cell.length_b   1.000
_cell.length_c   1.000
_cell.angle_alpha   90.00
_cell.angle_beta   90.00
_cell.angle_gamma   90.00
#
_symmetry.space_group_name_H-M   'P 1'
#
loop_
_entity.id
_entity.type
_entity.pdbx_description
1 polymer ?
#
loop_
_entity_poly.entity_id
_entity_poly.type
_entity_poly.pdbx_seq_one_letter_code
_entity_poly.pdbx_strand_id
1 'polypeptide(L)'
;MAKKIIGMFLGFVLVTVLGVGAYAYTIYQQSTQTLAKTYKQIGEETKVIEATEPLTILLMGVDTGNVERTDPWAGNSDSMILVTVNPKTKKVVMMSLERDILTQIQQPDGSVREAKLNAAYADGGAELAISTIQKMMNIHIDRYVMVNMHGLQRMVDAVGGITVNNTLGFPISIQDQEPFNTISIGVGEQTLNGDEALVYSRMRYQDPEGDYGRQKRQR
;
A
#
# COMPACT_ATOMS: atom_id res chain seq x y z
N MET A 1 40.30 -23.25 39.45
CA MET A 1 39.26 -22.16 39.33
C MET A 1 39.04 -21.75 37.89
N ALA A 2 40.04 -21.39 37.07
CA ALA A 2 39.87 -20.92 35.67
C ALA A 2 39.01 -21.82 34.77
N LYS A 3 39.21 -23.14 34.80
CA LYS A 3 38.42 -24.08 33.95
C LYS A 3 36.91 -24.05 34.31
N LYS A 4 36.52 -23.83 35.54
CA LYS A 4 35.11 -23.73 35.96
C LYS A 4 34.50 -22.43 35.47
N ILE A 5 35.24 -21.33 35.53
CA ILE A 5 34.80 -20.00 35.07
C ILE A 5 34.61 -20.01 33.53
N ILE A 6 35.57 -20.60 32.82
CA ILE A 6 35.46 -20.76 31.34
C ILE A 6 34.24 -21.63 30.98
N GLY A 7 33.99 -22.74 31.71
CA GLY A 7 32.81 -23.58 31.46
C GLY A 7 31.47 -22.81 31.73
N MET A 8 31.41 -22.00 32.78
CA MET A 8 30.22 -21.16 33.04
C MET A 8 30.03 -20.12 31.96
N PHE A 9 31.11 -19.45 31.50
CA PHE A 9 31.04 -18.49 30.42
C PHE A 9 30.56 -19.10 29.09
N LEU A 10 31.11 -20.25 28.73
CA LEU A 10 30.68 -21.00 27.54
C LEU A 10 29.23 -21.45 27.66
N GLY A 11 28.78 -21.90 28.83
CA GLY A 11 27.37 -22.22 29.08
C GLY A 11 26.45 -21.01 28.92
N PHE A 12 26.85 -19.87 29.44
CA PHE A 12 26.09 -18.62 29.28
C PHE A 12 26.00 -18.19 27.80
N VAL A 13 27.11 -18.20 27.07
CA VAL A 13 27.15 -17.90 25.64
C VAL A 13 26.24 -18.85 24.86
N LEU A 14 26.29 -20.15 25.14
CA LEU A 14 25.44 -21.12 24.49
C LEU A 14 23.95 -20.86 24.72
N VAL A 15 23.54 -20.58 25.94
CA VAL A 15 22.15 -20.26 26.28
C VAL A 15 21.70 -18.98 25.59
N THR A 16 22.56 -17.95 25.54
CA THR A 16 22.25 -16.70 24.84
C THR A 16 22.06 -16.92 23.34
N VAL A 17 22.94 -17.69 22.70
CA VAL A 17 22.84 -18.01 21.26
C VAL A 17 21.57 -18.81 20.97
N LEU A 18 21.23 -19.78 21.81
CA LEU A 18 19.99 -20.56 21.66
C LEU A 18 18.75 -19.68 21.86
N GLY A 19 18.77 -18.76 22.83
CA GLY A 19 17.67 -17.81 23.09
C GLY A 19 17.46 -16.86 21.91
N VAL A 20 18.53 -16.29 21.38
CA VAL A 20 18.47 -15.41 20.20
C VAL A 20 18.00 -16.19 18.96
N GLY A 21 18.48 -17.41 18.77
CA GLY A 21 18.05 -18.28 17.67
C GLY A 21 16.56 -18.65 17.75
N ALA A 22 16.08 -19.00 18.93
CA ALA A 22 14.66 -19.29 19.15
C ALA A 22 13.78 -18.04 18.93
N TYR A 23 14.23 -16.88 19.39
CA TYR A 23 13.53 -15.60 19.17
C TYR A 23 13.48 -15.24 17.66
N ALA A 24 14.59 -15.33 16.96
CA ALA A 24 14.65 -15.11 15.51
C ALA A 24 13.75 -16.07 14.75
N TYR A 25 13.71 -17.35 15.15
CA TYR A 25 12.83 -18.35 14.56
C TYR A 25 11.33 -18.03 14.78
N THR A 26 10.95 -17.57 15.98
CA THR A 26 9.55 -17.16 16.23
C THR A 26 9.14 -15.94 15.40
N ILE A 27 10.02 -14.93 15.28
CA ILE A 27 9.76 -13.79 14.39
C ILE A 27 9.61 -14.25 12.94
N TYR A 28 10.50 -15.12 12.47
CA TYR A 28 10.42 -15.66 11.11
C TYR A 28 9.11 -16.41 10.86
N GLN A 29 8.69 -17.27 11.77
CA GLN A 29 7.43 -18.01 11.69
C GLN A 29 6.21 -17.07 11.70
N GLN A 30 6.18 -16.08 12.58
CA GLN A 30 5.09 -15.10 12.64
C GLN A 30 5.03 -14.26 11.37
N SER A 31 6.16 -13.83 10.84
CA SER A 31 6.24 -13.05 9.59
C SER A 31 5.74 -13.86 8.39
N THR A 32 6.17 -15.12 8.26
CA THR A 32 5.72 -15.98 7.14
C THR A 32 4.23 -16.29 7.22
N GLN A 33 3.69 -16.56 8.41
CA GLN A 33 2.26 -16.78 8.59
C GLN A 33 1.42 -15.54 8.32
N THR A 34 1.91 -14.36 8.72
CA THR A 34 1.22 -13.09 8.46
C THR A 34 1.22 -12.77 6.97
N LEU A 35 2.35 -12.95 6.28
CA LEU A 35 2.45 -12.78 4.83
C LEU A 35 1.54 -13.76 4.08
N ALA A 36 1.47 -15.02 4.50
CA ALA A 36 0.57 -16.00 3.89
C ALA A 36 -0.92 -15.64 4.04
N LYS A 37 -1.31 -15.02 5.14
CA LYS A 37 -2.69 -14.56 5.36
C LYS A 37 -3.04 -13.31 4.54
N THR A 38 -2.05 -12.49 4.20
CA THR A 38 -2.25 -11.27 3.40
C THR A 38 -2.18 -11.53 1.90
N TYR A 39 -1.61 -12.67 1.49
CA TYR A 39 -1.55 -13.05 0.07
C TYR A 39 -2.92 -13.57 -0.40
N LYS A 40 -3.50 -12.91 -1.40
CA LYS A 40 -4.69 -13.38 -2.12
C LYS A 40 -4.37 -13.51 -3.60
N GLN A 41 -4.46 -14.73 -4.12
CA GLN A 41 -4.35 -14.96 -5.56
C GLN A 41 -5.64 -14.54 -6.25
N ILE A 42 -5.52 -13.85 -7.38
CA ILE A 42 -6.64 -13.46 -8.26
C ILE A 42 -6.38 -14.10 -9.63
N GLY A 43 -7.38 -14.81 -10.14
CA GLY A 43 -7.31 -15.50 -11.45
C GLY A 43 -6.52 -16.79 -11.41
N GLU A 44 -6.05 -17.22 -12.61
CA GLU A 44 -5.26 -18.44 -12.81
C GLU A 44 -3.85 -18.34 -12.19
N GLU A 45 -3.11 -19.45 -12.18
CA GLU A 45 -1.77 -19.52 -11.58
C GLU A 45 -0.87 -18.35 -12.00
N THR A 46 -0.38 -17.64 -11.01
CA THR A 46 0.52 -16.51 -11.25
C THR A 46 1.85 -16.98 -11.81
N LYS A 47 2.22 -16.45 -12.99
CA LYS A 47 3.54 -16.68 -13.59
C LYS A 47 4.65 -16.45 -12.55
N VAL A 48 5.63 -17.33 -12.52
CA VAL A 48 6.83 -17.12 -11.68
C VAL A 48 7.52 -15.82 -12.13
N ILE A 49 7.84 -14.95 -11.17
CA ILE A 49 8.55 -13.70 -11.46
C ILE A 49 9.99 -14.05 -11.80
N GLU A 50 10.40 -13.78 -13.04
CA GLU A 50 11.79 -13.88 -13.44
C GLU A 50 12.49 -12.52 -13.28
N ALA A 51 13.65 -12.52 -12.63
CA ALA A 51 14.42 -11.29 -12.37
C ALA A 51 14.85 -10.53 -13.65
N THR A 52 14.68 -11.16 -14.80
CA THR A 52 15.04 -10.61 -16.11
C THR A 52 13.87 -10.05 -16.92
N GLU A 53 12.63 -10.24 -16.47
CA GLU A 53 11.43 -9.75 -17.18
C GLU A 53 10.83 -8.52 -16.51
N PRO A 54 10.19 -7.61 -17.29
CA PRO A 54 9.44 -6.51 -16.71
C PRO A 54 8.30 -7.03 -15.83
N LEU A 55 8.09 -6.36 -14.71
CA LEU A 55 7.04 -6.65 -13.73
C LEU A 55 6.12 -5.44 -13.61
N THR A 56 4.82 -5.65 -13.79
CA THR A 56 3.80 -4.63 -13.60
C THR A 56 2.99 -4.91 -12.34
N ILE A 57 2.99 -3.95 -11.44
CA ILE A 57 2.32 -4.02 -10.14
C ILE A 57 1.24 -2.94 -10.09
N LEU A 58 0.02 -3.28 -9.68
CA LEU A 58 -1.02 -2.32 -9.36
C LEU A 58 -1.03 -2.06 -7.85
N LEU A 59 -0.78 -0.80 -7.47
CA LEU A 59 -0.99 -0.33 -6.10
C LEU A 59 -2.38 0.29 -6.01
N MET A 60 -3.20 -0.18 -5.06
CA MET A 60 -4.55 0.33 -4.82
C MET A 60 -4.68 0.84 -3.40
N GLY A 61 -5.06 2.10 -3.25
CA GLY A 61 -5.55 2.66 -2.01
C GLY A 61 -7.07 2.61 -1.98
N VAL A 62 -7.63 1.88 -1.02
CA VAL A 62 -9.08 1.70 -0.91
C VAL A 62 -9.64 2.41 0.32
N ASP A 63 -10.79 3.03 0.14
CA ASP A 63 -11.49 3.77 1.19
C ASP A 63 -12.32 2.78 2.07
N THR A 64 -11.66 1.78 2.60
CA THR A 64 -12.26 0.75 3.42
C THR A 64 -11.77 0.84 4.86
N GLY A 65 -12.42 0.10 5.77
CA GLY A 65 -12.00 0.06 7.18
C GLY A 65 -12.77 1.01 8.10
N ASN A 66 -13.86 1.61 7.63
CA ASN A 66 -14.80 2.26 8.53
C ASN A 66 -15.51 1.19 9.37
N VAL A 67 -15.39 1.29 10.70
CA VAL A 67 -15.99 0.35 11.67
C VAL A 67 -17.51 0.28 11.61
N GLU A 68 -18.15 1.25 10.97
CA GLU A 68 -19.61 1.29 10.79
C GLU A 68 -20.10 0.45 9.59
N ARG A 69 -19.19 0.00 8.71
CA ARG A 69 -19.53 -0.82 7.55
C ARG A 69 -19.56 -2.30 7.92
N THR A 70 -20.63 -3.01 7.55
CA THR A 70 -20.79 -4.46 7.76
C THR A 70 -19.74 -5.29 7.02
N ASP A 71 -19.28 -4.82 5.84
CA ASP A 71 -18.15 -5.37 5.11
C ASP A 71 -16.94 -4.44 5.26
N PRO A 72 -15.86 -4.86 5.94
CA PRO A 72 -14.68 -4.05 6.15
C PRO A 72 -13.91 -3.73 4.85
N TRP A 73 -14.23 -4.41 3.75
CA TRP A 73 -13.64 -4.19 2.42
C TRP A 73 -14.57 -3.49 1.42
N ALA A 74 -15.82 -3.18 1.83
CA ALA A 74 -16.72 -2.40 1.00
C ALA A 74 -16.22 -0.95 0.89
N GLY A 75 -16.11 -0.43 -0.32
CA GLY A 75 -15.63 0.92 -0.61
C GLY A 75 -15.23 1.11 -2.06
N ASN A 76 -14.47 2.16 -2.33
CA ASN A 76 -13.96 2.47 -3.67
C ASN A 76 -12.43 2.44 -3.67
N SER A 77 -11.83 2.20 -4.85
CA SER A 77 -10.40 2.40 -5.05
C SER A 77 -10.12 3.86 -5.40
N ASP A 78 -9.77 4.66 -4.39
CA ASP A 78 -9.59 6.10 -4.55
C ASP A 78 -8.18 6.51 -5.02
N SER A 79 -7.24 5.57 -4.96
CA SER A 79 -5.88 5.73 -5.48
C SER A 79 -5.49 4.47 -6.24
N MET A 80 -5.06 4.63 -7.47
CA MET A 80 -4.58 3.53 -8.32
C MET A 80 -3.29 3.96 -9.01
N ILE A 81 -2.21 3.22 -8.79
CA ILE A 81 -0.90 3.51 -9.36
C ILE A 81 -0.35 2.25 -10.00
N LEU A 82 -0.07 2.31 -11.29
CA LEU A 82 0.69 1.27 -11.98
C LEU A 82 2.18 1.53 -11.80
N VAL A 83 2.89 0.52 -11.34
CA VAL A 83 4.35 0.53 -11.21
C VAL A 83 4.91 -0.55 -12.12
N THR A 84 5.69 -0.15 -13.10
CA THR A 84 6.38 -1.08 -13.99
C THR A 84 7.89 -1.03 -13.69
N VAL A 85 8.43 -2.17 -13.27
CA VAL A 85 9.86 -2.36 -13.02
C VAL A 85 10.44 -3.12 -14.19
N ASN A 86 11.41 -2.53 -14.91
CA ASN A 86 12.09 -3.18 -16.03
C ASN A 86 13.57 -3.41 -15.68
N PRO A 87 13.96 -4.64 -15.33
CA PRO A 87 15.34 -4.95 -14.92
C PRO A 87 16.34 -4.84 -16.08
N LYS A 88 15.94 -5.07 -17.33
CA LYS A 88 16.80 -4.96 -18.50
C LYS A 88 17.25 -3.51 -18.74
N THR A 89 16.32 -2.57 -18.59
CA THR A 89 16.61 -1.13 -18.79
C THR A 89 16.96 -0.43 -17.48
N LYS A 90 16.85 -1.11 -16.34
CA LYS A 90 17.02 -0.57 -14.98
C LYS A 90 16.14 0.65 -14.73
N LYS A 91 14.91 0.61 -15.26
CA LYS A 91 13.94 1.71 -15.12
C LYS A 91 12.74 1.26 -14.32
N VAL A 92 12.23 2.18 -13.48
CA VAL A 92 10.95 2.10 -12.82
C VAL A 92 10.08 3.23 -13.35
N VAL A 93 8.87 2.90 -13.78
CA VAL A 93 7.87 3.87 -14.22
C VAL A 93 6.68 3.77 -13.29
N MET A 94 6.21 4.90 -12.80
CA MET A 94 4.99 5.01 -11.99
C MET A 94 3.98 5.87 -12.72
N MET A 95 2.75 5.37 -12.86
CA MET A 95 1.65 6.07 -13.52
C MET A 95 0.40 6.00 -12.64
N SER A 96 -0.09 7.17 -12.23
CA SER A 96 -1.38 7.25 -11.54
C SER A 96 -2.51 7.12 -12.55
N LEU A 97 -3.54 6.35 -12.17
CA LEU A 97 -4.80 6.26 -12.90
C LEU A 97 -5.84 7.13 -12.19
N GLU A 98 -6.48 8.02 -12.96
CA GLU A 98 -7.57 8.84 -12.44
C GLU A 98 -8.75 7.95 -12.04
N ARG A 99 -9.20 8.07 -10.79
CA ARG A 99 -10.33 7.29 -10.28
C ARG A 99 -11.64 7.58 -11.00
N ASP A 100 -11.78 8.79 -11.55
CA ASP A 100 -12.98 9.29 -12.22
C ASP A 100 -12.98 9.03 -13.75
N ILE A 101 -12.00 8.28 -14.29
CA ILE A 101 -12.02 7.86 -15.70
C ILE A 101 -13.31 7.11 -16.00
N LEU A 102 -14.06 7.55 -16.97
CA LEU A 102 -15.23 6.84 -17.50
C LEU A 102 -14.75 5.61 -18.28
N THR A 103 -15.19 4.43 -17.88
CA THR A 103 -14.78 3.17 -18.51
C THR A 103 -15.91 2.16 -18.52
N GLN A 104 -15.75 1.13 -19.35
CA GLN A 104 -16.66 -0.02 -19.38
C GLN A 104 -16.20 -1.08 -18.40
N ILE A 105 -17.05 -1.36 -17.41
CA ILE A 105 -16.82 -2.40 -16.40
C ILE A 105 -17.63 -3.63 -16.81
N GLN A 106 -16.94 -4.72 -17.10
CA GLN A 106 -17.57 -5.99 -17.44
C GLN A 106 -17.91 -6.75 -16.16
N GLN A 107 -19.19 -6.77 -15.82
CA GLN A 107 -19.69 -7.40 -14.60
C GLN A 107 -19.54 -8.93 -14.63
N PRO A 108 -19.49 -9.60 -13.47
CA PRO A 108 -19.40 -11.06 -13.39
C PRO A 108 -20.57 -11.81 -14.06
N ASP A 109 -21.74 -11.19 -14.17
CA ASP A 109 -22.92 -11.72 -14.85
C ASP A 109 -22.86 -11.59 -16.38
N GLY A 110 -21.78 -11.03 -16.91
CA GLY A 110 -21.56 -10.80 -18.36
C GLY A 110 -22.13 -9.48 -18.88
N SER A 111 -22.86 -8.72 -18.06
CA SER A 111 -23.33 -7.38 -18.45
C SER A 111 -22.17 -6.38 -18.48
N VAL A 112 -22.36 -5.28 -19.21
CA VAL A 112 -21.39 -4.18 -19.29
C VAL A 112 -22.02 -2.93 -18.73
N ARG A 113 -21.34 -2.31 -17.76
CA ARG A 113 -21.75 -1.06 -17.15
C ARG A 113 -20.72 0.02 -17.45
N GLU A 114 -21.18 1.17 -17.93
CA GLU A 114 -20.33 2.35 -18.06
C GLU A 114 -20.36 3.15 -16.75
N ALA A 115 -19.20 3.30 -16.13
CA ALA A 115 -19.04 3.98 -14.84
C ALA A 115 -17.61 4.52 -14.65
N LYS A 116 -17.39 5.22 -13.53
CA LYS A 116 -16.06 5.64 -13.09
C LYS A 116 -15.19 4.41 -12.76
N LEU A 117 -13.90 4.49 -13.06
CA LEU A 117 -12.96 3.38 -12.86
C LEU A 117 -12.94 2.86 -11.42
N ASN A 118 -13.03 3.76 -10.43
CA ASN A 118 -13.03 3.36 -9.02
C ASN A 118 -14.25 2.52 -8.62
N ALA A 119 -15.36 2.61 -9.37
CA ALA A 119 -16.54 1.79 -9.14
C ALA A 119 -16.32 0.30 -9.43
N ALA A 120 -15.32 -0.05 -10.24
CA ALA A 120 -14.98 -1.44 -10.50
C ALA A 120 -14.61 -2.20 -9.21
N TYR A 121 -13.91 -1.52 -8.30
CA TYR A 121 -13.61 -2.10 -7.00
C TYR A 121 -14.87 -2.28 -6.14
N ALA A 122 -15.76 -1.30 -6.13
CA ALA A 122 -17.03 -1.39 -5.38
C ALA A 122 -17.94 -2.52 -5.90
N ASP A 123 -17.94 -2.75 -7.21
CA ASP A 123 -18.79 -3.75 -7.88
C ASP A 123 -18.26 -5.19 -7.72
N GLY A 124 -16.94 -5.40 -7.74
CA GLY A 124 -16.36 -6.75 -7.74
C GLY A 124 -14.95 -6.85 -7.11
N GLY A 125 -14.62 -5.93 -6.23
CA GLY A 125 -13.35 -5.95 -5.51
C GLY A 125 -12.12 -5.79 -6.38
N ALA A 126 -10.99 -6.26 -5.87
CA ALA A 126 -9.71 -6.15 -6.55
C ALA A 126 -9.69 -6.87 -7.91
N GLU A 127 -10.38 -8.00 -8.03
CA GLU A 127 -10.43 -8.80 -9.27
C GLU A 127 -11.06 -8.02 -10.42
N LEU A 128 -12.22 -7.41 -10.18
CA LEU A 128 -12.91 -6.62 -11.19
C LEU A 128 -12.17 -5.33 -11.51
N ALA A 129 -11.57 -4.67 -10.52
CA ALA A 129 -10.73 -3.49 -10.75
C ALA A 129 -9.52 -3.82 -11.63
N ILE A 130 -8.80 -4.92 -11.35
CA ILE A 130 -7.65 -5.37 -12.13
C ILE A 130 -8.06 -5.70 -13.56
N SER A 131 -9.10 -6.52 -13.75
CA SER A 131 -9.55 -6.92 -15.10
C SER A 131 -10.02 -5.72 -15.91
N THR A 132 -10.68 -4.75 -15.29
CA THR A 132 -11.10 -3.49 -15.92
C THR A 132 -9.89 -2.68 -16.39
N ILE A 133 -8.88 -2.49 -15.53
CA ILE A 133 -7.66 -1.76 -15.87
C ILE A 133 -6.88 -2.47 -16.99
N GLN A 134 -6.71 -3.79 -16.88
CA GLN A 134 -6.03 -4.58 -17.90
C GLN A 134 -6.68 -4.42 -19.27
N LYS A 135 -8.02 -4.51 -19.31
CA LYS A 135 -8.79 -4.34 -20.56
C LYS A 135 -8.72 -2.91 -21.09
N MET A 136 -8.89 -1.90 -20.23
CA MET A 136 -8.87 -0.49 -20.61
C MET A 136 -7.52 -0.08 -21.21
N MET A 137 -6.42 -0.57 -20.64
CA MET A 137 -5.07 -0.17 -21.03
C MET A 137 -4.37 -1.16 -21.97
N ASN A 138 -4.99 -2.33 -22.21
CA ASN A 138 -4.41 -3.44 -22.96
C ASN A 138 -3.03 -3.85 -22.42
N ILE A 139 -2.93 -4.03 -21.09
CA ILE A 139 -1.72 -4.46 -20.39
C ILE A 139 -2.02 -5.69 -19.53
N HIS A 140 -0.96 -6.38 -19.11
CA HIS A 140 -1.04 -7.40 -18.08
C HIS A 140 -0.53 -6.84 -16.74
N ILE A 141 -1.25 -7.14 -15.66
CA ILE A 141 -0.86 -6.81 -14.28
C ILE A 141 -0.43 -8.10 -13.59
N ASP A 142 0.86 -8.20 -13.25
CA ASP A 142 1.45 -9.41 -12.68
C ASP A 142 1.14 -9.55 -11.19
N ARG A 143 1.09 -8.44 -10.48
CA ARG A 143 0.88 -8.39 -9.02
C ARG A 143 0.05 -7.17 -8.65
N TYR A 144 -0.55 -7.22 -7.47
CA TYR A 144 -1.19 -6.05 -6.88
C TYR A 144 -0.87 -5.95 -5.39
N VAL A 145 -0.94 -4.73 -4.89
CA VAL A 145 -0.88 -4.41 -3.46
C VAL A 145 -2.08 -3.53 -3.15
N MET A 146 -2.86 -3.92 -2.16
CA MET A 146 -4.03 -3.18 -1.74
C MET A 146 -3.86 -2.75 -0.28
N VAL A 147 -4.07 -1.47 -0.03
CA VAL A 147 -3.90 -0.86 1.30
C VAL A 147 -5.12 0.00 1.61
N ASN A 148 -5.70 -0.18 2.78
CA ASN A 148 -6.71 0.75 3.30
C ASN A 148 -6.05 1.85 4.16
N MET A 149 -6.85 2.81 4.64
CA MET A 149 -6.36 3.94 5.43
C MET A 149 -5.56 3.51 6.66
N HIS A 150 -6.08 2.56 7.46
CA HIS A 150 -5.37 2.04 8.62
C HIS A 150 -4.12 1.23 8.27
N GLY A 151 -4.14 0.55 7.13
CA GLY A 151 -2.97 -0.15 6.60
C GLY A 151 -1.84 0.82 6.28
N LEU A 152 -2.16 1.94 5.60
CA LEU A 152 -1.20 2.99 5.28
C LEU A 152 -0.57 3.59 6.55
N GLN A 153 -1.39 3.98 7.53
CA GLN A 153 -0.92 4.52 8.80
C GLN A 153 0.09 3.56 9.47
N ARG A 154 -0.31 2.29 9.64
CA ARG A 154 0.56 1.27 10.27
C ARG A 154 1.84 0.98 9.47
N MET A 155 1.79 1.04 8.14
CA MET A 155 2.99 0.86 7.31
C MET A 155 3.99 1.99 7.53
N VAL A 156 3.52 3.24 7.56
CA VAL A 156 4.36 4.41 7.81
C VAL A 156 4.97 4.35 9.21
N ASP A 157 4.18 4.03 10.24
CA ASP A 157 4.67 3.90 11.61
C ASP A 157 5.68 2.75 11.76
N ALA A 158 5.44 1.63 11.08
CA ALA A 158 6.34 0.46 11.15
C ALA A 158 7.74 0.73 10.56
N VAL A 159 7.87 1.67 9.63
CA VAL A 159 9.18 2.10 9.09
C VAL A 159 9.77 3.29 9.84
N GLY A 160 9.11 3.77 10.91
CA GLY A 160 9.58 4.90 11.71
C GLY A 160 9.24 6.27 11.14
N GLY A 161 8.25 6.36 10.25
CA GLY A 161 7.83 7.59 9.59
C GLY A 161 8.40 7.73 8.17
N ILE A 162 7.89 8.73 7.44
CA ILE A 162 8.36 9.09 6.10
C ILE A 162 8.73 10.57 6.05
N THR A 163 9.76 10.91 5.29
CA THR A 163 10.14 12.31 5.06
C THR A 163 9.52 12.79 3.74
N VAL A 164 8.80 13.90 3.81
CA VAL A 164 8.17 14.56 2.65
C VAL A 164 8.56 16.04 2.61
N ASN A 165 8.40 16.66 1.44
CA ASN A 165 8.59 18.10 1.30
C ASN A 165 7.27 18.76 0.87
N ASN A 166 6.64 19.52 1.77
CA ASN A 166 5.46 20.30 1.45
C ASN A 166 5.86 21.59 0.73
N THR A 167 5.67 21.64 -0.58
CA THR A 167 6.02 22.74 -1.47
C THR A 167 4.87 23.70 -1.76
N LEU A 168 3.70 23.55 -1.13
CA LEU A 168 2.48 24.33 -1.45
C LEU A 168 2.50 25.74 -0.90
N GLY A 169 3.46 26.11 -0.03
CA GLY A 169 3.54 27.44 0.57
C GLY A 169 2.55 27.70 1.70
N PHE A 170 1.75 26.71 2.08
CA PHE A 170 0.82 26.72 3.21
C PHE A 170 0.76 25.34 3.89
N PRO A 171 0.33 25.29 5.17
CA PRO A 171 0.20 24.01 5.88
C PRO A 171 -0.90 23.13 5.28
N ILE A 172 -0.62 21.83 5.14
CA ILE A 172 -1.57 20.84 4.66
C ILE A 172 -2.41 20.31 5.81
N SER A 173 -3.75 20.35 5.65
CA SER A 173 -4.73 19.75 6.57
C SER A 173 -5.92 19.21 5.79
N ILE A 174 -6.79 18.41 6.44
CA ILE A 174 -8.06 17.96 5.87
C ILE A 174 -9.18 18.17 6.88
N GLN A 175 -10.38 18.52 6.39
CA GLN A 175 -11.53 18.85 7.24
C GLN A 175 -12.33 17.62 7.69
N ASP A 176 -12.16 16.50 7.02
CA ASP A 176 -12.90 15.25 7.23
C ASP A 176 -12.24 14.30 8.25
N GLN A 177 -11.33 14.83 9.09
CA GLN A 177 -10.82 14.10 10.27
C GLN A 177 -11.62 14.44 11.53
N GLU A 178 -11.89 13.44 12.34
CA GLU A 178 -12.41 13.62 13.69
C GLU A 178 -11.28 13.47 14.73
N PRO A 179 -11.02 14.46 15.59
CA PRO A 179 -11.60 15.81 15.57
C PRO A 179 -11.01 16.67 14.45
N PHE A 180 -11.83 17.62 13.94
CA PHE A 180 -11.51 18.45 12.79
C PHE A 180 -10.16 19.17 12.91
N ASN A 181 -9.37 19.14 11.83
CA ASN A 181 -8.15 19.95 11.64
C ASN A 181 -7.11 19.82 12.76
N THR A 182 -7.03 18.69 13.45
CA THR A 182 -6.02 18.48 14.49
C THR A 182 -4.62 18.22 13.93
N ILE A 183 -4.52 17.74 12.69
CA ILE A 183 -3.26 17.46 12.03
C ILE A 183 -3.00 18.53 10.98
N SER A 184 -1.84 19.18 11.10
CA SER A 184 -1.38 20.22 10.18
C SER A 184 0.09 19.99 9.84
N ILE A 185 0.38 19.74 8.57
CA ILE A 185 1.72 19.46 8.07
C ILE A 185 2.31 20.78 7.55
N GLY A 186 3.36 21.27 8.23
CA GLY A 186 4.03 22.53 7.91
C GLY A 186 4.63 22.56 6.50
N VAL A 187 5.02 23.77 6.07
CA VAL A 187 5.73 23.98 4.79
C VAL A 187 7.17 23.48 4.91
N GLY A 188 7.73 22.97 3.81
CA GLY A 188 9.09 22.47 3.71
C GLY A 188 9.21 20.99 4.07
N GLU A 189 10.40 20.57 4.44
CA GLU A 189 10.72 19.18 4.78
C GLU A 189 10.11 18.81 6.15
N GLN A 190 9.36 17.72 6.19
CA GLN A 190 8.67 17.21 7.37
C GLN A 190 8.84 15.71 7.46
N THR A 191 9.03 15.18 8.69
CA THR A 191 8.94 13.75 8.96
C THR A 191 7.55 13.46 9.50
N LEU A 192 6.81 12.62 8.82
CA LEU A 192 5.41 12.31 9.10
C LEU A 192 5.26 10.93 9.75
N ASN A 193 4.43 10.84 10.77
CA ASN A 193 3.89 9.58 11.27
C ASN A 193 2.73 9.08 10.38
N GLY A 194 2.10 7.94 10.74
CA GLY A 194 1.03 7.34 9.95
C GLY A 194 -0.19 8.25 9.77
N ASP A 195 -0.62 8.94 10.82
CA ASP A 195 -1.77 9.85 10.77
C ASP A 195 -1.50 11.06 9.88
N GLU A 196 -0.32 11.65 10.04
CA GLU A 196 0.12 12.79 9.22
C GLU A 196 0.31 12.39 7.75
N ALA A 197 0.86 11.21 7.48
CA ALA A 197 1.01 10.68 6.13
C ALA A 197 -0.36 10.46 5.45
N LEU A 198 -1.36 9.98 6.21
CA LEU A 198 -2.72 9.84 5.70
C LEU A 198 -3.31 11.20 5.32
N VAL A 199 -3.17 12.24 6.16
CA VAL A 199 -3.59 13.62 5.84
C VAL A 199 -2.90 14.13 4.59
N TYR A 200 -1.57 13.99 4.52
CA TYR A 200 -0.76 14.43 3.39
C TYR A 200 -1.19 13.79 2.07
N SER A 201 -1.46 12.49 2.09
CA SER A 201 -1.86 11.73 0.90
C SER A 201 -3.32 11.95 0.46
N ARG A 202 -4.22 12.41 1.35
CA ARG A 202 -5.64 12.60 1.08
C ARG A 202 -6.02 14.03 0.70
N MET A 203 -5.27 15.03 1.14
CA MET A 203 -5.57 16.43 0.88
C MET A 203 -5.69 16.70 -0.63
N ARG A 204 -6.74 17.41 -1.05
CA ARG A 204 -6.97 17.81 -2.45
C ARG A 204 -7.64 19.18 -2.60
N TYR A 205 -8.58 19.53 -1.72
CA TYR A 205 -9.39 20.75 -1.91
C TYR A 205 -8.61 22.05 -1.76
N GLN A 206 -7.53 22.04 -1.00
CA GLN A 206 -6.65 23.19 -0.84
C GLN A 206 -5.55 23.24 -1.90
N ASP A 207 -5.34 22.14 -2.63
CA ASP A 207 -4.29 22.07 -3.65
C ASP A 207 -4.73 22.83 -4.91
N PRO A 208 -3.93 23.77 -5.44
CA PRO A 208 -4.22 24.46 -6.70
C PRO A 208 -4.40 23.51 -7.88
N GLU A 209 -3.76 22.34 -7.85
CA GLU A 209 -3.87 21.29 -8.88
C GLU A 209 -4.97 20.27 -8.55
N GLY A 210 -5.67 20.40 -7.43
CA GLY A 210 -6.76 19.53 -7.02
C GLY A 210 -6.35 18.06 -6.91
N ASP A 211 -7.03 17.18 -7.67
CA ASP A 211 -6.76 15.75 -7.64
C ASP A 211 -5.40 15.37 -8.23
N TYR A 212 -4.90 16.11 -9.20
CA TYR A 212 -3.55 15.90 -9.75
C TYR A 212 -2.46 16.17 -8.72
N GLY A 213 -2.61 17.21 -7.90
CA GLY A 213 -1.70 17.49 -6.79
C GLY A 213 -1.70 16.38 -5.75
N ARG A 214 -2.90 15.85 -5.41
CA ARG A 214 -3.01 14.67 -4.56
C ARG A 214 -2.23 13.47 -5.12
N GLN A 215 -2.40 13.15 -6.39
CA GLN A 215 -1.70 12.04 -7.03
C GLN A 215 -0.18 12.24 -7.07
N LYS A 216 0.30 13.47 -7.23
CA LYS A 216 1.74 13.77 -7.12
C LYS A 216 2.29 13.45 -5.73
N ARG A 217 1.54 13.77 -4.67
CA ARG A 217 1.92 13.44 -3.28
C ARG A 217 1.84 11.96 -2.95
N GLN A 218 1.05 11.18 -3.67
CA GLN A 218 0.92 9.73 -3.49
C GLN A 218 2.04 8.93 -4.17
N ARG A 219 2.79 9.52 -5.09
CA ARG A 219 3.96 8.93 -5.77
C ARG A 219 5.27 9.32 -5.11
#